data_b65a8d9abc0e22ed06994607acef229a
#
_entry.id   b65a8d9abc0e22ed06994607acef229a
#
_cell.length_a   1.000
_cell.length_b   1.000
_cell.length_c   1.000
_cell.angle_alpha   90.00
_cell.angle_beta   90.00
_cell.angle_gamma   90.00
#
_symmetry.space_group_name_H-M   'P 1'
#
loop_
_entity.id
_entity.type
_entity.pdbx_description
1 polymer ?
#
loop_
_entity_poly.entity_id
_entity_poly.type
_entity_poly.pdbx_seq_one_letter_code
_entity_poly.pdbx_strand_id
1 'polypeptide(L)'
;MTDLSRRKLIMTGLAATAGVTGLGVAARLAQKYGLVPPDHGGIYGLGETLDYASQRLLTRHSLAREFPQSQISKPPFANEIPPLNDAFMRLQAGGFADWRLTVDGMVDRPASFSLTQLGSYPSRSQITQLACEEGWSYIAEWVGVPLSHILDV
;
A
#
# COMPACT_ATOMS: atom_id res chain seq x y z
N MET A 1 -36.09 -35.41 -28.49
CA MET A 1 -36.42 -34.20 -27.72
C MET A 1 -36.62 -34.64 -26.29
N THR A 2 -35.68 -34.34 -25.42
CA THR A 2 -35.70 -34.74 -24.00
C THR A 2 -36.68 -33.84 -23.24
N ASP A 3 -37.72 -34.49 -22.72
CA ASP A 3 -38.76 -33.84 -21.91
C ASP A 3 -38.15 -33.35 -20.59
N LEU A 4 -37.85 -32.03 -20.53
CA LEU A 4 -37.40 -31.38 -19.30
C LEU A 4 -38.59 -31.29 -18.34
N SER A 5 -38.60 -32.15 -17.31
CA SER A 5 -39.66 -32.12 -16.32
C SER A 5 -39.75 -30.73 -15.68
N ARG A 6 -40.99 -30.20 -15.47
CA ARG A 6 -41.26 -28.89 -14.82
C ARG A 6 -40.42 -28.68 -13.54
N ARG A 7 -40.18 -29.76 -12.79
CA ARG A 7 -39.35 -29.75 -11.57
C ARG A 7 -37.89 -29.41 -11.86
N LYS A 8 -37.28 -29.95 -12.94
CA LYS A 8 -35.91 -29.62 -13.35
C LYS A 8 -35.80 -28.16 -13.82
N LEU A 9 -36.79 -27.67 -14.56
CA LEU A 9 -36.81 -26.27 -15.01
C LEU A 9 -36.88 -25.27 -13.81
N ILE A 10 -37.73 -25.57 -12.81
CA ILE A 10 -37.87 -24.76 -11.61
C ILE A 10 -36.57 -24.79 -10.78
N MET A 11 -35.98 -25.96 -10.59
CA MET A 11 -34.72 -26.10 -9.82
C MET A 11 -33.55 -25.43 -10.51
N THR A 12 -33.47 -25.51 -11.85
CA THR A 12 -32.43 -24.82 -12.62
C THR A 12 -32.64 -23.29 -12.58
N GLY A 13 -33.88 -22.82 -12.68
CA GLY A 13 -34.21 -21.41 -12.55
C GLY A 13 -33.91 -20.84 -11.17
N LEU A 14 -34.23 -21.59 -10.09
CA LEU A 14 -33.92 -21.20 -8.72
C LEU A 14 -32.41 -21.20 -8.46
N ALA A 15 -31.66 -22.18 -8.99
CA ALA A 15 -30.20 -22.23 -8.86
C ALA A 15 -29.54 -21.07 -9.63
N ALA A 16 -30.03 -20.73 -10.83
CA ALA A 16 -29.53 -19.61 -11.61
C ALA A 16 -29.81 -18.26 -10.92
N THR A 17 -31.01 -18.06 -10.39
CA THR A 17 -31.36 -16.82 -9.65
C THR A 17 -30.58 -16.71 -8.35
N ALA A 18 -30.39 -17.80 -7.58
CA ALA A 18 -29.58 -17.81 -6.38
C ALA A 18 -28.08 -17.52 -6.69
N GLY A 19 -27.58 -18.04 -7.81
CA GLY A 19 -26.23 -17.75 -8.29
C GLY A 19 -26.04 -16.28 -8.65
N VAL A 20 -26.96 -15.71 -9.44
CA VAL A 20 -26.89 -14.30 -9.82
C VAL A 20 -27.04 -13.36 -8.63
N THR A 21 -27.97 -13.65 -7.71
CA THR A 21 -28.13 -12.85 -6.48
C THR A 21 -26.93 -13.02 -5.54
N GLY A 22 -26.37 -14.24 -5.42
CA GLY A 22 -25.16 -14.48 -4.64
C GLY A 22 -23.95 -13.69 -5.18
N LEU A 23 -23.73 -13.69 -6.49
CA LEU A 23 -22.68 -12.90 -7.12
C LEU A 23 -22.89 -11.39 -6.94
N GLY A 24 -24.13 -10.91 -7.04
CA GLY A 24 -24.45 -9.51 -6.81
C GLY A 24 -24.20 -9.06 -5.38
N VAL A 25 -24.52 -9.91 -4.38
CA VAL A 25 -24.20 -9.65 -2.96
C VAL A 25 -22.70 -9.69 -2.73
N ALA A 26 -21.99 -10.67 -3.29
CA ALA A 26 -20.54 -10.77 -3.16
C ALA A 26 -19.84 -9.53 -3.76
N ALA A 27 -20.26 -9.07 -4.95
CA ALA A 27 -19.73 -7.87 -5.59
C ALA A 27 -19.95 -6.61 -4.72
N ARG A 28 -21.15 -6.44 -4.15
CA ARG A 28 -21.44 -5.32 -3.24
C ARG A 28 -20.62 -5.36 -1.96
N LEU A 29 -20.43 -6.54 -1.39
CA LEU A 29 -19.58 -6.71 -0.21
C LEU A 29 -18.11 -6.42 -0.55
N ALA A 30 -17.62 -6.91 -1.68
CA ALA A 30 -16.27 -6.63 -2.15
C ALA A 30 -16.02 -5.12 -2.31
N GLN A 31 -16.97 -4.39 -2.91
CA GLN A 31 -16.89 -2.93 -3.02
C GLN A 31 -16.97 -2.25 -1.64
N LYS A 32 -17.93 -2.64 -0.79
CA LYS A 32 -18.09 -2.06 0.55
C LYS A 32 -16.84 -2.21 1.41
N TYR A 33 -16.14 -3.33 1.31
CA TYR A 33 -14.92 -3.58 2.07
C TYR A 33 -13.64 -3.18 1.33
N GLY A 34 -13.77 -2.54 0.15
CA GLY A 34 -12.64 -2.09 -0.65
C GLY A 34 -11.73 -3.24 -1.10
N LEU A 35 -12.31 -4.39 -1.46
CA LEU A 35 -11.58 -5.58 -1.90
C LEU A 35 -11.30 -5.59 -3.41
N VAL A 36 -11.81 -4.60 -4.13
CA VAL A 36 -11.59 -4.44 -5.58
C VAL A 36 -10.62 -3.29 -5.77
N PRO A 37 -9.49 -3.48 -6.48
CA PRO A 37 -8.55 -2.40 -6.75
C PRO A 37 -9.19 -1.32 -7.62
N PRO A 38 -8.77 -0.04 -7.50
CA PRO A 38 -9.33 1.06 -8.29
C PRO A 38 -9.21 0.85 -9.80
N ASP A 39 -8.18 0.14 -10.23
CA ASP A 39 -7.82 -0.16 -11.62
C ASP A 39 -8.05 -1.63 -12.02
N HIS A 40 -9.04 -2.27 -11.41
CA HIS A 40 -9.36 -3.70 -11.59
C HIS A 40 -9.59 -4.17 -13.05
N GLY A 41 -9.61 -3.25 -14.00
CA GLY A 41 -9.65 -3.52 -15.44
C GLY A 41 -8.27 -3.62 -16.11
N GLY A 42 -7.17 -3.58 -15.34
CA GLY A 42 -5.80 -3.66 -15.87
C GLY A 42 -5.44 -5.02 -16.46
N ILE A 43 -4.23 -5.08 -17.05
CA ILE A 43 -3.71 -6.29 -17.75
C ILE A 43 -3.58 -7.54 -16.86
N TYR A 44 -3.46 -7.38 -15.57
CA TYR A 44 -3.34 -8.50 -14.61
C TYR A 44 -4.68 -9.08 -14.18
N GLY A 45 -5.77 -8.36 -14.43
CA GLY A 45 -7.13 -8.86 -14.35
C GLY A 45 -7.50 -9.52 -13.02
N LEU A 46 -8.00 -10.77 -13.10
CA LEU A 46 -8.50 -11.49 -11.94
C LEU A 46 -7.41 -11.82 -10.91
N GLY A 47 -6.18 -12.07 -11.34
CA GLY A 47 -5.04 -12.37 -10.46
C GLY A 47 -4.74 -11.20 -9.53
N GLU A 48 -4.64 -10.00 -10.09
CA GLU A 48 -4.44 -8.76 -9.32
C GLU A 48 -5.57 -8.50 -8.33
N THR A 49 -6.82 -8.69 -8.78
CA THR A 49 -7.98 -8.51 -7.89
C THR A 49 -7.97 -9.48 -6.72
N LEU A 50 -7.60 -10.75 -6.93
CA LEU A 50 -7.51 -11.75 -5.87
C LEU A 50 -6.35 -11.47 -4.91
N ASP A 51 -5.19 -11.07 -5.42
CA ASP A 51 -4.05 -10.69 -4.60
C ASP A 51 -4.37 -9.46 -3.73
N TYR A 52 -4.89 -8.42 -4.35
CA TYR A 52 -5.33 -7.21 -3.65
C TYR A 52 -6.38 -7.51 -2.56
N ALA A 53 -7.39 -8.34 -2.87
CA ALA A 53 -8.42 -8.72 -1.92
C ALA A 53 -7.83 -9.52 -0.74
N SER A 54 -6.93 -10.47 -1.00
CA SER A 54 -6.30 -11.28 0.04
C SER A 54 -5.41 -10.43 0.95
N GLN A 55 -4.61 -9.54 0.40
CA GLN A 55 -3.80 -8.61 1.17
C GLN A 55 -4.66 -7.70 2.05
N ARG A 56 -5.71 -7.11 1.50
CA ARG A 56 -6.64 -6.26 2.28
C ARG A 56 -7.35 -7.01 3.40
N LEU A 57 -7.74 -8.25 3.18
CA LEU A 57 -8.40 -9.07 4.21
C LEU A 57 -7.43 -9.50 5.32
N LEU A 58 -6.20 -9.86 4.96
CA LEU A 58 -5.24 -10.44 5.90
C LEU A 58 -4.35 -9.40 6.57
N THR A 59 -4.00 -8.32 5.87
CA THR A 59 -2.96 -7.39 6.32
C THR A 59 -3.41 -5.94 6.51
N ARG A 60 -4.68 -5.61 6.21
CA ARG A 60 -5.21 -4.23 6.29
C ARG A 60 -4.88 -3.49 7.60
N HIS A 61 -4.85 -4.22 8.71
CA HIS A 61 -4.57 -3.66 10.03
C HIS A 61 -3.23 -4.15 10.60
N SER A 62 -2.44 -4.86 9.80
CA SER A 62 -1.12 -5.32 10.21
C SER A 62 -0.11 -4.17 10.08
N LEU A 63 0.65 -3.99 11.15
CA LEU A 63 1.84 -3.13 11.12
C LEU A 63 3.07 -3.96 10.78
N ALA A 64 4.13 -3.31 10.30
CA ALA A 64 5.43 -3.96 10.13
C ALA A 64 5.89 -4.53 11.48
N ARG A 65 6.51 -5.71 11.44
CA ARG A 65 7.11 -6.32 12.63
C ARG A 65 8.22 -5.42 13.17
N GLU A 66 8.15 -5.10 14.44
CA GLU A 66 9.22 -4.40 15.13
C GLU A 66 10.19 -5.41 15.77
N PHE A 67 11.47 -5.03 15.84
CA PHE A 67 12.57 -5.85 16.34
C PHE A 67 13.22 -5.15 17.55
N PRO A 68 13.83 -5.90 18.49
CA PRO A 68 14.59 -5.29 19.57
C PRO A 68 15.89 -4.66 19.04
N GLN A 69 16.37 -3.64 19.74
CA GLN A 69 17.59 -2.91 19.38
C GLN A 69 18.82 -3.82 19.19
N SER A 70 18.89 -4.94 19.92
CA SER A 70 19.96 -5.93 19.78
C SER A 70 20.03 -6.62 18.42
N GLN A 71 18.97 -6.55 17.62
CA GLN A 71 18.90 -7.15 16.29
C GLN A 71 19.20 -6.16 15.16
N ILE A 72 19.50 -4.91 15.47
CA ILE A 72 19.95 -3.95 14.45
C ILE A 72 21.20 -4.48 13.78
N SER A 73 21.16 -4.52 12.43
CA SER A 73 22.28 -4.99 11.60
C SER A 73 23.51 -4.10 11.77
N LYS A 74 24.69 -4.73 11.86
CA LYS A 74 25.97 -4.03 12.02
C LYS A 74 26.99 -4.58 11.02
N PRO A 75 27.57 -3.77 10.13
CA PRO A 75 27.21 -2.38 9.85
C PRO A 75 25.85 -2.29 9.14
N PRO A 76 25.16 -1.15 9.22
CA PRO A 76 23.96 -0.94 8.43
C PRO A 76 24.34 -1.00 6.95
N PHE A 77 23.57 -1.75 6.16
CA PHE A 77 23.73 -1.75 4.72
C PHE A 77 23.10 -0.48 4.13
N ALA A 78 23.85 0.24 3.32
CA ALA A 78 23.36 1.40 2.59
C ALA A 78 23.94 1.40 1.18
N ASN A 79 23.18 1.87 0.21
CA ASN A 79 23.72 2.19 -1.11
C ASN A 79 24.60 3.43 -0.96
N GLU A 80 25.92 3.23 -1.02
CA GLU A 80 26.91 4.25 -0.65
C GLU A 80 27.11 5.36 -1.68
N ILE A 81 26.57 5.21 -2.89
CA ILE A 81 26.81 6.17 -3.97
C ILE A 81 25.71 7.24 -3.94
N PRO A 82 26.01 8.48 -3.49
CA PRO A 82 25.05 9.55 -3.60
C PRO A 82 24.74 9.84 -5.09
N PRO A 83 23.50 10.27 -5.43
CA PRO A 83 23.16 10.66 -6.78
C PRO A 83 24.10 11.78 -7.26
N LEU A 84 24.85 11.55 -8.36
CA LEU A 84 25.78 12.51 -8.94
C LEU A 84 25.11 13.37 -10.05
N ASN A 85 23.83 13.72 -9.86
CA ASN A 85 23.16 14.62 -10.79
C ASN A 85 23.23 16.09 -10.28
N ASP A 86 23.18 17.02 -11.20
CA ASP A 86 23.31 18.47 -10.91
C ASP A 86 22.23 18.98 -9.95
N ALA A 87 21.02 18.41 -9.98
CA ALA A 87 19.94 18.81 -9.10
C ALA A 87 20.24 18.44 -7.63
N PHE A 88 20.70 17.21 -7.38
CA PHE A 88 21.12 16.78 -6.06
C PHE A 88 22.31 17.58 -5.55
N MET A 89 23.31 17.79 -6.39
CA MET A 89 24.52 18.55 -6.01
C MET A 89 24.20 19.99 -5.63
N ARG A 90 23.27 20.66 -6.34
CA ARG A 90 22.79 21.98 -5.97
C ARG A 90 22.06 22.00 -4.62
N LEU A 91 21.16 21.03 -4.39
CA LEU A 91 20.47 20.91 -3.11
C LEU A 91 21.44 20.66 -1.96
N GLN A 92 22.43 19.77 -2.17
CA GLN A 92 23.46 19.46 -1.17
C GLN A 92 24.31 20.70 -0.84
N ALA A 93 24.76 21.43 -1.85
CA ALA A 93 25.52 22.67 -1.67
C ALA A 93 24.73 23.75 -0.92
N GLY A 94 23.40 23.81 -1.10
CA GLY A 94 22.47 24.67 -0.36
C GLY A 94 21.98 24.11 0.98
N GLY A 95 22.58 23.01 1.48
CA GLY A 95 22.12 22.36 2.74
C GLY A 95 20.69 21.89 2.67
N PHE A 96 20.17 21.56 1.48
CA PHE A 96 18.80 21.12 1.21
C PHE A 96 17.70 22.11 1.62
N ALA A 97 18.03 23.40 1.76
CA ALA A 97 17.08 24.44 2.14
C ALA A 97 15.89 24.54 1.17
N ASP A 98 16.14 24.31 -0.14
CA ASP A 98 15.14 24.36 -1.20
C ASP A 98 14.47 23.01 -1.46
N TRP A 99 14.88 21.96 -0.77
CA TRP A 99 14.24 20.65 -0.92
C TRP A 99 12.80 20.68 -0.39
N ARG A 100 11.89 20.02 -1.09
CA ARG A 100 10.47 19.94 -0.70
C ARG A 100 9.96 18.51 -0.84
N LEU A 101 9.16 18.10 0.14
CA LEU A 101 8.26 16.96 0.02
C LEU A 101 6.92 17.48 -0.51
N THR A 102 6.58 17.10 -1.73
CA THR A 102 5.27 17.43 -2.32
C THR A 102 4.31 16.27 -2.09
N VAL A 103 3.12 16.60 -1.61
CA VAL A 103 1.98 15.67 -1.44
C VAL A 103 0.86 16.17 -2.34
N ASP A 104 0.49 15.36 -3.33
CA ASP A 104 -0.55 15.68 -4.31
C ASP A 104 -1.35 14.44 -4.73
N GLY A 105 -2.21 14.57 -5.75
CA GLY A 105 -3.03 13.48 -6.25
C GLY A 105 -4.32 13.29 -5.44
N MET A 106 -4.58 12.07 -4.97
CA MET A 106 -5.81 11.72 -4.25
C MET A 106 -5.77 12.13 -2.77
N VAL A 107 -5.51 13.42 -2.50
CA VAL A 107 -5.52 14.02 -1.17
C VAL A 107 -6.48 15.22 -1.17
N ASP A 108 -7.13 15.46 -0.03
CA ASP A 108 -8.07 16.58 0.09
C ASP A 108 -7.37 17.94 0.03
N ARG A 109 -6.13 17.99 0.52
CA ARG A 109 -5.31 19.22 0.59
C ARG A 109 -3.90 18.95 0.07
N PRO A 110 -3.62 19.24 -1.21
CA PRO A 110 -2.24 19.21 -1.71
C PRO A 110 -1.35 20.19 -0.93
N ALA A 111 -0.15 19.75 -0.57
CA ALA A 111 0.76 20.51 0.25
C ALA A 111 2.23 20.26 -0.14
N SER A 112 3.10 21.17 0.29
CA SER A 112 4.55 21.08 0.08
C SER A 112 5.28 21.44 1.37
N PHE A 113 6.14 20.56 1.86
CA PHE A 113 6.81 20.67 3.15
C PHE A 113 8.31 20.80 2.97
N SER A 114 8.94 21.75 3.67
CA SER A 114 10.40 21.83 3.80
C SER A 114 10.91 20.85 4.85
N LEU A 115 12.22 20.57 4.85
CA LEU A 115 12.86 19.76 5.91
C LEU A 115 12.66 20.39 7.30
N THR A 116 12.70 21.72 7.39
CA THR A 116 12.48 22.45 8.65
C THR A 116 11.07 22.23 9.18
N GLN A 117 10.06 22.30 8.31
CA GLN A 117 8.66 22.00 8.69
C GLN A 117 8.50 20.56 9.14
N LEU A 118 9.04 19.59 8.37
CA LEU A 118 9.01 18.19 8.75
C LEU A 118 9.70 17.95 10.11
N GLY A 119 10.85 18.60 10.34
CA GLY A 119 11.57 18.50 11.62
C GLY A 119 10.83 19.12 12.81
N SER A 120 9.81 19.97 12.60
CA SER A 120 8.99 20.54 13.66
C SER A 120 7.81 19.64 14.08
N TYR A 121 7.49 18.62 13.30
CA TYR A 121 6.40 17.70 13.59
C TYR A 121 6.82 16.59 14.57
N PRO A 122 5.86 15.97 15.28
CA PRO A 122 6.15 14.81 16.13
C PRO A 122 6.82 13.70 15.35
N SER A 123 7.94 13.18 15.85
CA SER A 123 8.63 12.05 15.26
C SER A 123 8.33 10.75 16.00
N ARG A 124 8.44 9.63 15.30
CA ARG A 124 8.36 8.28 15.84
C ARG A 124 9.63 7.51 15.46
N SER A 125 10.15 6.74 16.41
CA SER A 125 11.16 5.73 16.15
C SER A 125 10.52 4.35 16.03
N GLN A 126 11.01 3.54 15.10
CA GLN A 126 10.65 2.13 14.96
C GLN A 126 11.83 1.35 14.41
N ILE A 127 12.00 0.10 14.88
CA ILE A 127 13.06 -0.80 14.43
C ILE A 127 12.41 -1.86 13.56
N THR A 128 12.60 -1.76 12.25
CA THR A 128 11.98 -2.67 11.27
C THR A 128 13.00 -3.18 10.27
N GLN A 129 12.63 -4.26 9.57
CA GLN A 129 13.43 -4.82 8.50
C GLN A 129 13.08 -4.14 7.18
N LEU A 130 14.09 -3.67 6.47
CA LEU A 130 14.02 -3.32 5.06
C LEU A 130 14.44 -4.56 4.24
N ALA A 131 13.64 -4.94 3.27
CA ALA A 131 13.98 -5.95 2.28
C ALA A 131 14.03 -5.29 0.89
N CYS A 132 15.14 -5.50 0.17
CA CYS A 132 15.34 -5.01 -1.18
C CYS A 132 14.99 -6.10 -2.20
N GLU A 133 14.51 -5.71 -3.36
CA GLU A 133 14.28 -6.61 -4.50
C GLU A 133 15.55 -7.27 -5.02
N GLU A 134 16.72 -6.69 -4.76
CA GLU A 134 18.03 -7.27 -5.05
C GLU A 134 18.40 -8.48 -4.16
N GLY A 135 17.54 -8.89 -3.25
CA GLY A 135 17.70 -10.08 -2.40
C GLY A 135 18.43 -9.87 -1.09
N TRP A 136 18.81 -8.65 -0.73
CA TRP A 136 19.37 -8.33 0.58
C TRP A 136 18.33 -7.69 1.50
N SER A 137 18.56 -7.81 2.80
CA SER A 137 17.75 -7.14 3.82
C SER A 137 18.59 -6.75 5.03
N TYR A 138 18.13 -5.75 5.77
CA TYR A 138 18.73 -5.39 7.05
C TYR A 138 17.69 -4.81 8.01
N ILE A 139 17.98 -4.89 9.30
CA ILE A 139 17.16 -4.31 10.36
C ILE A 139 17.83 -3.00 10.78
N ALA A 140 17.06 -1.92 10.79
CA ALA A 140 17.52 -0.60 11.21
C ALA A 140 16.47 0.12 12.05
N GLU A 141 16.93 1.08 12.84
CA GLU A 141 16.09 2.05 13.49
C GLU A 141 15.79 3.20 12.52
N TRP A 142 14.53 3.47 12.35
CA TRP A 142 14.00 4.52 11.49
C TRP A 142 13.35 5.58 12.37
N VAL A 143 13.80 6.82 12.26
CA VAL A 143 13.22 7.96 12.97
C VAL A 143 12.67 8.94 11.97
N GLY A 144 11.40 9.28 12.11
CA GLY A 144 10.76 10.20 11.16
C GLY A 144 9.35 10.58 11.56
N VAL A 145 8.77 11.48 10.81
CA VAL A 145 7.37 11.91 10.98
C VAL A 145 6.44 10.82 10.43
N PRO A 146 5.43 10.37 11.18
CA PRO A 146 4.44 9.44 10.66
C PRO A 146 3.74 10.00 9.42
N LEU A 147 3.61 9.20 8.37
CA LEU A 147 2.91 9.60 7.14
C LEU A 147 1.45 10.01 7.43
N SER A 148 0.79 9.32 8.36
CA SER A 148 -0.57 9.69 8.80
C SER A 148 -0.65 11.13 9.27
N HIS A 149 0.35 11.62 10.02
CA HIS A 149 0.39 13.02 10.45
C HIS A 149 0.49 13.99 9.26
N ILE A 150 1.31 13.66 8.26
CA ILE A 150 1.47 14.47 7.03
C ILE A 150 0.16 14.53 6.22
N LEU A 151 -0.60 13.42 6.19
CA LEU A 151 -1.87 13.34 5.46
C LEU A 151 -3.04 14.01 6.19
N ASP A 152 -2.94 14.18 7.52
CA ASP A 152 -3.97 14.81 8.36
C ASP A 152 -3.81 16.35 8.48
N VAL A 153 -2.65 16.89 8.07
CA VAL A 153 -2.36 18.34 8.05
C VAL A 153 -2.85 18.98 6.76
#